data_91c02534329df6c34c65463059b52c11
#
_entry.id   91c02534329df6c34c65463059b52c11
#
_cell.length_a   1.000
_cell.length_b   1.000
_cell.length_c   1.000
_cell.angle_alpha   90.00
_cell.angle_beta   90.00
_cell.angle_gamma   90.00
#
_symmetry.space_group_name_H-M   'P 1'
#
loop_
_entity.id
_entity.type
_entity.pdbx_description
1 polymer ?
#
loop_
_entity_poly.entity_id
_entity_poly.type
_entity_poly.pdbx_seq_one_letter_code
_entity_poly.pdbx_strand_id
1 'polypeptide(L)'
;MHVYIYDSFVNEKKNNSIVAKIETRITDLGLSGKIIRLNVVNSIFDAIENEIKKGAKTIIAVGGDKIFNQTVNAVAKLSQLSLNNKIPVGFIPVGKKNTFIADILGIEDINTACDILSARIVKRVSLGKINDLFFVSNISVNTKGTIIEIDQSYTMEIFENGLINVINLPNKKLELIIKAKKTNNSSLLFKNLQIVNKKSDIIVDNAFSISSPVKIRTAKEKIDLIVGKKRKF
;
A
#
# COMPACT_ATOMS: atom_id res chain seq x y z
N MET A 1 -11.88 11.89 15.37
CA MET A 1 -11.88 10.53 15.93
C MET A 1 -10.95 9.66 15.10
N HIS A 2 -10.09 8.86 15.77
CA HIS A 2 -9.29 7.82 15.12
C HIS A 2 -10.14 6.57 14.89
N VAL A 3 -9.93 5.89 13.76
CA VAL A 3 -10.59 4.62 13.44
C VAL A 3 -9.52 3.59 13.09
N TYR A 4 -9.48 2.50 13.82
CA TYR A 4 -8.54 1.41 13.68
C TYR A 4 -9.22 0.23 12.96
N ILE A 5 -8.68 -0.16 11.82
CA ILE A 5 -9.18 -1.29 11.02
C ILE A 5 -8.26 -2.49 11.24
N TYR A 6 -8.72 -3.44 12.02
CA TYR A 6 -7.98 -4.66 12.35
C TYR A 6 -8.23 -5.72 11.28
N ASP A 7 -7.16 -6.26 10.72
CA ASP A 7 -7.23 -7.42 9.83
C ASP A 7 -7.81 -8.64 10.57
N SER A 8 -8.49 -9.51 9.85
CA SER A 8 -9.13 -10.69 10.43
C SER A 8 -8.16 -11.59 11.21
N PHE A 9 -6.93 -11.80 10.69
CA PHE A 9 -5.93 -12.62 11.36
C PHE A 9 -5.42 -12.01 12.69
N VAL A 10 -5.48 -10.69 12.83
CA VAL A 10 -5.09 -10.01 14.07
C VAL A 10 -6.01 -10.40 15.23
N ASN A 11 -7.27 -10.75 14.93
CA ASN A 11 -8.28 -11.14 15.92
C ASN A 11 -8.16 -12.62 16.34
N GLU A 12 -7.23 -13.39 15.78
CA GLU A 12 -7.00 -14.77 16.21
C GLU A 12 -6.40 -14.82 17.63
N LYS A 13 -6.82 -15.81 18.42
CA LYS A 13 -6.42 -15.97 19.84
C LYS A 13 -4.91 -15.87 20.08
N LYS A 14 -4.09 -16.38 19.14
CA LYS A 14 -2.62 -16.32 19.22
C LYS A 14 -2.06 -14.90 19.22
N ASN A 15 -2.81 -13.92 18.76
CA ASN A 15 -2.42 -12.51 18.67
C ASN A 15 -2.96 -11.64 19.82
N ASN A 16 -3.69 -12.21 20.78
CA ASN A 16 -4.32 -11.45 21.87
C ASN A 16 -3.33 -10.59 22.67
N SER A 17 -2.11 -11.11 22.92
CA SER A 17 -1.08 -10.34 23.62
C SER A 17 -0.58 -9.14 22.80
N ILE A 18 -0.50 -9.28 21.49
CA ILE A 18 -0.13 -8.21 20.56
C ILE A 18 -1.23 -7.15 20.51
N VAL A 19 -2.49 -7.59 20.42
CA VAL A 19 -3.66 -6.70 20.44
C VAL A 19 -3.71 -5.91 21.74
N ALA A 20 -3.58 -6.57 22.89
CA ALA A 20 -3.55 -5.90 24.18
C ALA A 20 -2.42 -4.86 24.26
N LYS A 21 -1.21 -5.19 23.79
CA LYS A 21 -0.07 -4.26 23.72
C LYS A 21 -0.39 -3.02 22.86
N ILE A 22 -1.03 -3.20 21.69
CA ILE A 22 -1.43 -2.09 20.83
C ILE A 22 -2.47 -1.23 21.54
N GLU A 23 -3.53 -1.83 22.06
CA GLU A 23 -4.65 -1.13 22.71
C GLU A 23 -4.18 -0.36 23.95
N THR A 24 -3.28 -0.92 24.77
CA THR A 24 -2.64 -0.21 25.87
C THR A 24 -1.84 0.98 25.36
N ARG A 25 -0.96 0.77 24.37
CA ARG A 25 -0.08 1.84 23.89
C ARG A 25 -0.83 3.02 23.27
N ILE A 26 -1.89 2.75 22.47
CA ILE A 26 -2.72 3.82 21.90
C ILE A 26 -3.49 4.58 22.99
N THR A 27 -3.88 3.91 24.07
CA THR A 27 -4.54 4.54 25.23
C THR A 27 -3.57 5.44 25.99
N ASP A 28 -2.37 4.94 26.30
CA ASP A 28 -1.31 5.69 26.98
C ASP A 28 -0.91 6.97 26.24
N LEU A 29 -0.93 6.93 24.90
CA LEU A 29 -0.61 8.07 24.04
C LEU A 29 -1.81 9.00 23.77
N GLY A 30 -2.99 8.74 24.36
CA GLY A 30 -4.19 9.53 24.14
C GLY A 30 -4.76 9.40 22.69
N LEU A 31 -4.43 8.31 22.01
CA LEU A 31 -4.85 8.03 20.64
C LEU A 31 -6.11 7.16 20.57
N SER A 32 -6.84 7.06 21.66
CA SER A 32 -8.05 6.23 21.72
C SER A 32 -9.02 6.56 20.58
N GLY A 33 -9.67 5.53 20.06
CA GLY A 33 -10.57 5.65 18.92
C GLY A 33 -11.45 4.44 18.74
N LYS A 34 -12.19 4.39 17.65
CA LYS A 34 -13.05 3.27 17.31
C LYS A 34 -12.25 2.14 16.70
N ILE A 35 -12.44 0.92 17.19
CA ILE A 35 -11.85 -0.30 16.66
C ILE A 35 -12.90 -1.03 15.83
N ILE A 36 -12.55 -1.34 14.58
CA ILE A 36 -13.34 -2.18 13.68
C ILE A 36 -12.54 -3.45 13.41
N ARG A 37 -13.07 -4.58 13.83
CA ARG A 37 -12.51 -5.90 13.58
C ARG A 37 -13.14 -6.47 12.33
N LEU A 38 -12.34 -6.59 11.25
CA LEU A 38 -12.83 -7.19 10.02
C LEU A 38 -13.06 -8.69 10.23
N ASN A 39 -14.07 -9.18 9.55
CA ASN A 39 -14.33 -10.60 9.35
C ASN A 39 -14.39 -10.90 7.85
N VAL A 40 -14.54 -12.17 7.48
CA VAL A 40 -14.54 -12.61 6.07
C VAL A 40 -15.68 -12.00 5.26
N VAL A 41 -16.74 -11.54 5.91
CA VAL A 41 -17.97 -11.05 5.26
C VAL A 41 -17.97 -9.52 5.08
N ASN A 42 -17.29 -8.79 5.95
CA ASN A 42 -17.35 -7.32 5.95
C ASN A 42 -16.44 -6.71 4.89
N SER A 43 -17.03 -5.90 4.02
CA SER A 43 -16.28 -5.07 3.08
C SER A 43 -15.51 -3.97 3.83
N ILE A 44 -14.19 -3.93 3.64
CA ILE A 44 -13.36 -2.86 4.20
C ILE A 44 -13.77 -1.49 3.65
N PHE A 45 -14.18 -1.43 2.38
CA PHE A 45 -14.61 -0.20 1.73
C PHE A 45 -15.84 0.38 2.45
N ASP A 46 -16.87 -0.42 2.68
CA ASP A 46 -18.10 0.01 3.33
C ASP A 46 -17.85 0.41 4.80
N ALA A 47 -16.99 -0.34 5.49
CA ALA A 47 -16.60 -0.03 6.86
C ALA A 47 -15.93 1.35 6.94
N ILE A 48 -14.97 1.63 6.05
CA ILE A 48 -14.26 2.91 6.01
C ILE A 48 -15.21 4.04 5.57
N GLU A 49 -16.03 3.83 4.54
CA GLU A 49 -17.01 4.81 4.07
C GLU A 49 -17.95 5.25 5.19
N ASN A 50 -18.51 4.28 5.92
CA ASN A 50 -19.42 4.56 7.03
C ASN A 50 -18.75 5.39 8.13
N GLU A 51 -17.49 5.11 8.46
CA GLU A 51 -16.80 5.88 9.50
C GLU A 51 -16.37 7.27 9.02
N ILE A 52 -16.04 7.42 7.74
CA ILE A 52 -15.80 8.74 7.14
C ILE A 52 -17.07 9.59 7.19
N LYS A 53 -18.22 9.03 6.85
CA LYS A 53 -19.51 9.72 6.97
C LYS A 53 -19.84 10.13 8.41
N LYS A 54 -19.36 9.38 9.40
CA LYS A 54 -19.49 9.69 10.84
C LYS A 54 -18.41 10.65 11.36
N GLY A 55 -17.56 11.21 10.49
CA GLY A 55 -16.55 12.18 10.87
C GLY A 55 -15.24 11.61 11.36
N ALA A 56 -14.82 10.45 10.88
CA ALA A 56 -13.47 9.93 11.09
C ALA A 56 -12.43 10.95 10.58
N LYS A 57 -11.41 11.22 11.40
CA LYS A 57 -10.33 12.16 11.08
C LYS A 57 -9.02 11.46 10.70
N THR A 58 -8.92 10.16 10.94
CA THR A 58 -7.76 9.34 10.63
C THR A 58 -8.21 7.89 10.54
N ILE A 59 -7.76 7.17 9.53
CA ILE A 59 -7.97 5.72 9.40
C ILE A 59 -6.62 5.03 9.61
N ILE A 60 -6.56 4.07 10.50
CA ILE A 60 -5.34 3.32 10.84
C ILE A 60 -5.55 1.85 10.48
N ALA A 61 -4.76 1.34 9.56
CA ALA A 61 -4.71 -0.08 9.25
C ALA A 61 -3.87 -0.81 10.30
N VAL A 62 -4.37 -1.91 10.84
CA VAL A 62 -3.68 -2.75 11.84
C VAL A 62 -3.59 -4.16 11.29
N GLY A 63 -2.37 -4.59 10.91
CA GLY A 63 -2.15 -5.89 10.27
C GLY A 63 -0.95 -5.93 9.32
N GLY A 64 -1.08 -6.66 8.21
CA GLY A 64 -0.03 -6.78 7.19
C GLY A 64 -0.13 -5.76 6.06
N ASP A 65 0.74 -5.89 5.05
CA ASP A 65 0.76 -4.99 3.87
C ASP A 65 -0.59 -4.99 3.13
N LYS A 66 -1.28 -6.14 3.11
CA LYS A 66 -2.57 -6.28 2.43
C LYS A 66 -3.63 -5.35 3.01
N ILE A 67 -3.83 -5.34 4.32
CA ILE A 67 -4.84 -4.47 4.94
C ILE A 67 -4.49 -2.99 4.78
N PHE A 68 -3.19 -2.65 4.83
CA PHE A 68 -2.76 -1.28 4.56
C PHE A 68 -3.13 -0.85 3.14
N ASN A 69 -2.77 -1.64 2.12
CA ASN A 69 -3.08 -1.30 0.73
C ASN A 69 -4.60 -1.26 0.48
N GLN A 70 -5.39 -2.17 1.05
CA GLN A 70 -6.85 -2.12 0.99
C GLN A 70 -7.41 -0.84 1.61
N THR A 71 -6.86 -0.40 2.74
CA THR A 71 -7.23 0.86 3.40
C THR A 71 -6.91 2.06 2.51
N VAL A 72 -5.69 2.10 1.93
CA VAL A 72 -5.29 3.15 0.97
C VAL A 72 -6.23 3.18 -0.22
N ASN A 73 -6.54 2.03 -0.81
CA ASN A 73 -7.47 1.94 -1.95
C ASN A 73 -8.87 2.44 -1.60
N ALA A 74 -9.40 2.08 -0.43
CA ALA A 74 -10.70 2.56 0.02
C ALA A 74 -10.72 4.09 0.22
N VAL A 75 -9.74 4.64 0.95
CA VAL A 75 -9.63 6.08 1.20
C VAL A 75 -9.39 6.85 -0.10
N ALA A 76 -8.54 6.36 -1.01
CA ALA A 76 -8.28 7.01 -2.29
C ALA A 76 -9.53 7.03 -3.19
N LYS A 77 -10.29 5.95 -3.27
CA LYS A 77 -11.55 5.90 -4.02
C LYS A 77 -12.61 6.82 -3.43
N LEU A 78 -12.75 6.86 -2.11
CA LEU A 78 -13.71 7.74 -1.43
C LEU A 78 -13.34 9.22 -1.58
N SER A 79 -12.06 9.55 -1.64
CA SER A 79 -11.61 10.92 -1.87
C SER A 79 -11.94 11.44 -3.28
N GLN A 80 -12.17 10.55 -4.25
CA GLN A 80 -12.67 10.91 -5.59
C GLN A 80 -14.14 11.36 -5.55
N LEU A 81 -14.93 10.78 -4.65
CA LEU A 81 -16.37 11.04 -4.53
C LEU A 81 -16.67 12.30 -3.71
N SER A 82 -15.75 12.73 -2.87
CA SER A 82 -15.91 13.88 -1.98
C SER A 82 -14.74 14.86 -2.14
N LEU A 83 -14.99 16.02 -2.67
CA LEU A 83 -13.97 17.04 -3.00
C LEU A 83 -13.10 17.53 -1.82
N ASN A 84 -13.41 17.19 -0.55
CA ASN A 84 -12.78 17.81 0.62
C ASN A 84 -12.22 16.87 1.71
N ASN A 85 -12.30 15.57 1.59
CA ASN A 85 -11.87 14.70 2.69
C ASN A 85 -10.42 14.17 2.52
N LYS A 86 -9.47 14.97 2.99
CA LYS A 86 -8.07 14.56 3.17
C LYS A 86 -7.94 13.80 4.50
N ILE A 87 -8.27 12.51 4.49
CA ILE A 87 -8.17 11.67 5.67
C ILE A 87 -6.82 10.96 5.67
N PRO A 88 -5.92 11.24 6.63
CA PRO A 88 -4.65 10.57 6.72
C PRO A 88 -4.83 9.09 7.04
N VAL A 89 -4.01 8.25 6.40
CA VAL A 89 -3.92 6.83 6.68
C VAL A 89 -2.66 6.55 7.49
N GLY A 90 -2.84 5.86 8.62
CA GLY A 90 -1.77 5.36 9.46
C GLY A 90 -1.62 3.84 9.34
N PHE A 91 -0.53 3.30 9.89
CA PHE A 91 -0.26 1.87 9.86
C PHE A 91 0.34 1.38 11.17
N ILE A 92 -0.20 0.30 11.72
CA ILE A 92 0.39 -0.50 12.81
C ILE A 92 0.64 -1.90 12.27
N PRO A 93 1.91 -2.26 12.00
CA PRO A 93 2.24 -3.57 11.45
C PRO A 93 2.06 -4.66 12.50
N VAL A 94 1.33 -5.72 12.14
CA VAL A 94 1.16 -6.94 12.95
C VAL A 94 1.46 -8.14 12.07
N GLY A 95 2.23 -9.09 12.58
CA GLY A 95 2.58 -10.31 11.89
C GLY A 95 4.08 -10.58 11.85
N LYS A 96 4.56 -11.25 10.80
CA LYS A 96 5.99 -11.53 10.61
C LYS A 96 6.79 -10.24 10.57
N LYS A 97 8.00 -10.27 11.18
CA LYS A 97 8.92 -9.13 11.21
C LYS A 97 9.04 -8.46 9.85
N ASN A 98 8.97 -7.13 9.84
CA ASN A 98 9.20 -6.25 8.69
C ASN A 98 8.21 -6.48 7.54
N THR A 99 7.04 -5.91 7.68
CA THR A 99 6.21 -5.70 6.50
C THR A 99 6.96 -4.72 5.57
N PHE A 100 6.87 -4.97 4.27
CA PHE A 100 7.51 -4.13 3.26
C PHE A 100 7.05 -2.66 3.36
N ILE A 101 5.76 -2.45 3.59
CA ILE A 101 5.18 -1.11 3.76
C ILE A 101 5.67 -0.43 5.05
N ALA A 102 5.80 -1.16 6.16
CA ALA A 102 6.31 -0.60 7.40
C ALA A 102 7.72 -0.03 7.22
N ASP A 103 8.59 -0.76 6.53
CA ASP A 103 9.94 -0.30 6.20
C ASP A 103 9.93 0.98 5.36
N ILE A 104 9.05 1.07 4.35
CA ILE A 104 8.89 2.27 3.52
C ILE A 104 8.38 3.46 4.33
N LEU A 105 7.45 3.25 5.26
CA LEU A 105 6.89 4.29 6.10
C LEU A 105 7.83 4.71 7.24
N GLY A 106 8.94 4.00 7.45
CA GLY A 106 9.90 4.22 8.54
C GLY A 106 9.39 3.72 9.89
N ILE A 107 8.64 2.62 9.89
CA ILE A 107 8.07 1.95 11.07
C ILE A 107 8.90 0.70 11.36
N GLU A 108 9.52 0.65 12.54
CA GLU A 108 10.39 -0.46 12.95
C GLU A 108 9.62 -1.56 13.69
N ASP A 109 8.70 -1.16 14.55
CA ASP A 109 7.89 -2.05 15.38
C ASP A 109 6.55 -1.41 15.78
N ILE A 110 5.77 -2.11 16.59
CA ILE A 110 4.46 -1.65 17.09
C ILE A 110 4.59 -0.37 17.94
N ASN A 111 5.61 -0.28 18.80
CA ASN A 111 5.79 0.89 19.66
C ASN A 111 6.11 2.11 18.81
N THR A 112 7.08 1.97 17.90
CA THR A 112 7.45 2.99 16.92
C THR A 112 6.24 3.41 16.06
N ALA A 113 5.39 2.45 15.65
CA ALA A 113 4.16 2.76 14.92
C ALA A 113 3.23 3.68 15.71
N CYS A 114 2.99 3.35 17.00
CA CYS A 114 2.14 4.17 17.87
C CYS A 114 2.75 5.57 18.12
N ASP A 115 4.08 5.65 18.29
CA ASP A 115 4.78 6.94 18.46
C ASP A 115 4.70 7.80 17.19
N ILE A 116 4.79 7.19 16.01
CA ILE A 116 4.61 7.85 14.71
C ILE A 116 3.18 8.36 14.56
N LEU A 117 2.17 7.60 14.96
CA LEU A 117 0.78 8.03 14.98
C LEU A 117 0.58 9.23 15.91
N SER A 118 1.21 9.22 17.10
CA SER A 118 1.17 10.33 18.06
C SER A 118 1.87 11.58 17.50
N ALA A 119 3.04 11.43 16.90
CA ALA A 119 3.77 12.53 16.26
C ALA A 119 3.04 13.13 15.05
N ARG A 120 2.18 12.36 14.39
CA ARG A 120 1.29 12.75 13.30
C ARG A 120 1.99 13.50 12.16
N ILE A 121 3.17 13.05 11.75
CA ILE A 121 3.85 13.61 10.58
C ILE A 121 3.13 13.09 9.33
N VAL A 122 2.37 13.97 8.68
CA VAL A 122 1.61 13.63 7.47
C VAL A 122 2.41 14.00 6.24
N LYS A 123 2.52 13.06 5.30
CA LYS A 123 3.09 13.28 3.96
C LYS A 123 2.07 12.94 2.88
N ARG A 124 1.94 13.85 1.92
CA ARG A 124 1.08 13.66 0.76
C ARG A 124 1.83 12.93 -0.33
N VAL A 125 1.41 11.71 -0.62
CA VAL A 125 2.08 10.79 -1.53
C VAL A 125 1.26 10.63 -2.81
N SER A 126 1.93 10.64 -3.96
CA SER A 126 1.32 10.29 -5.24
C SER A 126 1.14 8.78 -5.30
N LEU A 127 0.06 8.32 -5.90
CA LEU A 127 -0.21 6.90 -6.10
C LEU A 127 0.10 6.48 -7.53
N GLY A 128 0.54 5.24 -7.71
CA GLY A 128 0.45 4.56 -8.98
C GLY A 128 -0.91 3.88 -9.12
N LYS A 129 -1.34 3.62 -10.35
CA LYS A 129 -2.57 2.88 -10.65
C LYS A 129 -2.24 1.68 -11.53
N ILE A 130 -2.72 0.51 -11.14
CA ILE A 130 -2.68 -0.73 -11.91
C ILE A 130 -4.12 -1.21 -12.13
N ASN A 131 -4.59 -1.19 -13.37
CA ASN A 131 -6.01 -1.36 -13.69
C ASN A 131 -6.87 -0.44 -12.82
N ASP A 132 -7.71 -0.99 -11.92
CA ASP A 132 -8.57 -0.22 -11.02
C ASP A 132 -8.07 -0.15 -9.57
N LEU A 133 -6.86 -0.66 -9.30
CA LEU A 133 -6.22 -0.62 -7.99
C LEU A 133 -5.15 0.45 -7.92
N PHE A 134 -4.99 1.04 -6.74
CA PHE A 134 -3.88 1.93 -6.42
C PHE A 134 -2.75 1.16 -5.75
N PHE A 135 -1.51 1.59 -6.01
CA PHE A 135 -0.35 1.13 -5.28
C PHE A 135 0.49 2.31 -4.77
N VAL A 136 1.13 2.09 -3.65
CA VAL A 136 1.91 3.12 -2.95
C VAL A 136 3.36 3.09 -3.39
N SER A 137 3.93 1.91 -3.53
CA SER A 137 5.38 1.74 -3.67
C SER A 137 5.80 1.07 -4.95
N ASN A 138 5.51 -0.22 -5.12
CA ASN A 138 6.05 -0.96 -6.24
C ASN A 138 5.13 -2.08 -6.76
N ILE A 139 5.45 -2.50 -7.97
CA ILE A 139 4.92 -3.69 -8.62
C ILE A 139 6.10 -4.54 -9.04
N SER A 140 5.98 -5.86 -8.91
CA SER A 140 7.01 -6.79 -9.35
C SER A 140 6.43 -7.95 -10.16
N VAL A 141 7.18 -8.42 -11.18
CA VAL A 141 6.83 -9.58 -12.00
C VAL A 141 8.12 -10.25 -12.52
N ASN A 142 8.07 -11.56 -12.70
CA ASN A 142 9.18 -12.28 -13.33
C ASN A 142 9.36 -11.87 -14.79
N THR A 143 10.63 -11.77 -15.25
CA THR A 143 10.94 -11.33 -16.61
C THR A 143 10.57 -12.35 -17.67
N LYS A 144 10.80 -13.64 -17.44
CA LYS A 144 10.69 -14.68 -18.47
C LYS A 144 9.28 -14.78 -19.08
N GLY A 145 9.20 -14.54 -20.37
CA GLY A 145 7.95 -14.54 -21.12
C GLY A 145 7.06 -13.35 -20.83
N THR A 146 7.66 -12.24 -20.35
CA THR A 146 6.96 -10.98 -20.16
C THR A 146 7.10 -10.12 -21.41
N ILE A 147 5.97 -9.66 -21.90
CA ILE A 147 5.87 -8.64 -22.94
C ILE A 147 5.50 -7.32 -22.25
N ILE A 148 6.25 -6.28 -22.58
CA ILE A 148 6.07 -4.94 -22.05
C ILE A 148 5.81 -4.00 -23.21
N GLU A 149 4.75 -3.22 -23.12
CA GLU A 149 4.46 -2.10 -24.02
C GLU A 149 4.57 -0.78 -23.24
N ILE A 150 5.42 0.12 -23.71
CA ILE A 150 5.75 1.38 -23.05
C ILE A 150 5.25 2.55 -23.90
N ASP A 151 4.39 3.39 -23.31
CA ASP A 151 3.86 4.62 -23.91
C ASP A 151 3.30 4.44 -25.34
N GLN A 152 2.80 3.22 -25.65
CA GLN A 152 2.28 2.84 -26.97
C GLN A 152 3.30 2.99 -28.13
N SER A 153 4.57 3.13 -27.81
CA SER A 153 5.64 3.40 -28.79
C SER A 153 6.67 2.28 -28.85
N TYR A 154 6.90 1.58 -27.76
CA TYR A 154 7.92 0.55 -27.67
C TYR A 154 7.33 -0.74 -27.11
N THR A 155 7.57 -1.85 -27.78
CA THR A 155 7.25 -3.18 -27.29
C THR A 155 8.53 -3.99 -27.15
N MET A 156 8.72 -4.64 -26.02
CA MET A 156 9.83 -5.56 -25.79
C MET A 156 9.34 -6.86 -25.19
N GLU A 157 9.93 -7.96 -25.59
CA GLU A 157 9.76 -9.27 -24.97
C GLU A 157 11.06 -9.67 -24.26
N ILE A 158 10.94 -10.19 -23.03
CA ILE A 158 12.08 -10.56 -22.22
C ILE A 158 12.14 -12.07 -22.09
N PHE A 159 13.22 -12.65 -22.62
CA PHE A 159 13.43 -14.10 -22.65
C PHE A 159 14.23 -14.62 -21.47
N GLU A 160 15.02 -13.76 -20.83
CA GLU A 160 15.88 -14.13 -19.70
C GLU A 160 15.12 -14.15 -18.36
N ASN A 161 15.62 -14.97 -17.44
CA ASN A 161 15.11 -14.97 -16.07
C ASN A 161 15.61 -13.73 -15.32
N GLY A 162 14.75 -13.14 -14.53
CA GLY A 162 15.04 -11.98 -13.72
C GLY A 162 13.79 -11.39 -13.09
N LEU A 163 13.84 -10.12 -12.75
CA LEU A 163 12.75 -9.42 -12.10
C LEU A 163 12.52 -8.06 -12.77
N ILE A 164 11.27 -7.76 -13.04
CA ILE A 164 10.81 -6.43 -13.43
C ILE A 164 10.20 -5.79 -12.19
N ASN A 165 10.61 -4.56 -11.90
CA ASN A 165 9.99 -3.73 -10.88
C ASN A 165 9.48 -2.44 -11.51
N VAL A 166 8.27 -2.04 -11.13
CA VAL A 166 7.74 -0.71 -11.39
C VAL A 166 7.69 0.03 -10.06
N ILE A 167 8.44 1.11 -9.95
CA ILE A 167 8.53 1.88 -8.71
C ILE A 167 7.75 3.19 -8.85
N ASN A 168 6.92 3.47 -7.87
CA ASN A 168 6.23 4.74 -7.74
C ASN A 168 7.17 5.76 -7.06
N LEU A 169 7.70 6.66 -7.85
CA LEU A 169 8.60 7.71 -7.39
C LEU A 169 7.84 8.95 -6.90
N PRO A 170 8.47 9.79 -6.06
CA PRO A 170 7.94 11.11 -5.75
C PRO A 170 7.62 11.91 -7.02
N ASN A 171 6.71 12.90 -6.90
CA ASN A 171 6.35 13.82 -7.98
C ASN A 171 5.64 13.20 -9.19
N LYS A 172 4.85 12.13 -8.96
CA LYS A 172 4.05 11.47 -10.00
C LYS A 172 4.88 10.88 -11.15
N LYS A 173 6.00 10.29 -10.85
CA LYS A 173 6.81 9.55 -11.82
C LYS A 173 6.76 8.07 -11.52
N LEU A 174 6.75 7.27 -12.58
CA LEU A 174 6.90 5.81 -12.50
C LEU A 174 8.18 5.41 -13.20
N GLU A 175 8.94 4.53 -12.54
CA GLU A 175 10.18 3.99 -13.06
C GLU A 175 10.05 2.49 -13.27
N LEU A 176 10.35 2.04 -14.48
CA LEU A 176 10.49 0.64 -14.82
C LEU A 176 11.95 0.23 -14.64
N ILE A 177 12.21 -0.78 -13.84
CA ILE A 177 13.54 -1.37 -13.65
C ILE A 177 13.49 -2.83 -14.08
N ILE A 178 14.34 -3.20 -15.02
CA ILE A 178 14.48 -4.57 -15.50
C ILE A 178 15.83 -5.10 -15.03
N LYS A 179 15.81 -6.14 -14.22
CA LYS A 179 16.98 -6.85 -13.70
C LYS A 179 17.00 -8.27 -14.27
N ALA A 180 17.74 -8.49 -15.34
CA ALA A 180 17.94 -9.81 -15.89
C ALA A 180 19.27 -10.43 -15.40
N LYS A 181 19.34 -11.77 -15.30
CA LYS A 181 20.49 -12.45 -14.68
C LYS A 181 21.82 -12.26 -15.39
N LYS A 182 21.80 -12.07 -16.71
CA LYS A 182 23.01 -12.04 -17.57
C LYS A 182 23.31 -10.68 -18.18
N THR A 183 22.40 -9.72 -18.05
CA THR A 183 22.53 -8.40 -18.66
C THR A 183 22.59 -7.29 -17.60
N ASN A 184 23.04 -6.11 -18.00
CA ASN A 184 22.99 -4.94 -17.15
C ASN A 184 21.55 -4.56 -16.82
N ASN A 185 21.35 -4.01 -15.63
CA ASN A 185 20.04 -3.47 -15.25
C ASN A 185 19.67 -2.30 -16.17
N SER A 186 18.44 -2.29 -16.63
CA SER A 186 17.87 -1.19 -17.41
C SER A 186 16.84 -0.46 -16.57
N SER A 187 16.84 0.85 -16.63
CA SER A 187 15.88 1.71 -15.94
C SER A 187 15.36 2.78 -16.89
N LEU A 188 14.07 3.02 -16.87
CA LEU A 188 13.45 4.09 -17.65
C LEU A 188 12.19 4.64 -16.99
N LEU A 189 11.93 5.93 -17.18
CA LEU A 189 10.69 6.59 -16.78
C LEU A 189 9.65 6.42 -17.87
N PHE A 190 8.38 6.24 -17.48
CA PHE A 190 7.27 6.09 -18.40
C PHE A 190 6.00 6.77 -17.88
N LYS A 191 5.01 6.95 -18.76
CA LYS A 191 3.67 7.45 -18.41
C LYS A 191 2.64 6.33 -18.37
N ASN A 192 2.67 5.45 -19.35
CA ASN A 192 1.78 4.29 -19.49
C ASN A 192 2.62 3.05 -19.76
N LEU A 193 2.30 1.97 -19.07
CA LEU A 193 2.94 0.68 -19.22
C LEU A 193 1.87 -0.40 -19.28
N GLN A 194 1.96 -1.30 -20.26
CA GLN A 194 1.19 -2.52 -20.27
C GLN A 194 2.13 -3.70 -20.08
N ILE A 195 1.74 -4.62 -19.20
CA ILE A 195 2.51 -5.85 -18.95
C ILE A 195 1.62 -7.05 -19.24
N VAL A 196 2.15 -8.00 -20.00
CA VAL A 196 1.54 -9.29 -20.25
C VAL A 196 2.53 -10.38 -19.86
N ASN A 197 2.16 -11.24 -18.91
CA ASN A 197 2.92 -12.44 -18.55
C ASN A 197 1.94 -13.59 -18.28
N LYS A 198 1.96 -14.60 -19.12
CA LYS A 198 1.06 -15.77 -18.99
C LYS A 198 1.52 -16.82 -17.97
N LYS A 199 2.73 -16.68 -17.41
CA LYS A 199 3.37 -17.71 -16.56
C LYS A 199 3.46 -17.32 -15.09
N SER A 200 3.39 -16.04 -14.78
CA SER A 200 3.48 -15.56 -13.40
C SER A 200 2.56 -14.38 -13.16
N ASP A 201 2.02 -14.34 -11.96
CA ASP A 201 1.25 -13.21 -11.49
C ASP A 201 2.13 -12.00 -11.20
N ILE A 202 1.50 -10.86 -11.18
CA ILE A 202 2.09 -9.56 -10.90
C ILE A 202 1.81 -9.23 -9.45
N ILE A 203 2.85 -8.98 -8.66
CA ILE A 203 2.75 -8.67 -7.23
C ILE A 203 2.71 -7.16 -7.06
N VAL A 204 1.74 -6.65 -6.33
CA VAL A 204 1.50 -5.23 -6.07
C VAL A 204 1.73 -4.93 -4.58
N ASP A 205 2.63 -4.00 -4.26
CA ASP A 205 2.98 -3.57 -2.89
C ASP A 205 3.23 -4.75 -1.91
N ASN A 206 3.72 -5.87 -2.42
CA ASN A 206 3.84 -7.13 -1.67
C ASN A 206 2.52 -7.61 -1.00
N ALA A 207 1.39 -7.09 -1.44
CA ALA A 207 0.08 -7.27 -0.82
C ALA A 207 -0.89 -8.10 -1.65
N PHE A 208 -0.85 -7.95 -2.97
CA PHE A 208 -1.77 -8.61 -3.90
C PHE A 208 -1.04 -9.29 -5.04
N SER A 209 -1.66 -10.35 -5.53
CA SER A 209 -1.32 -11.02 -6.78
C SER A 209 -2.41 -10.74 -7.81
N ILE A 210 -2.02 -10.27 -8.98
CA ILE A 210 -2.93 -9.93 -10.08
C ILE A 210 -2.45 -10.62 -11.35
N SER A 211 -3.37 -11.27 -12.04
CA SER A 211 -3.07 -11.90 -13.33
C SER A 211 -3.00 -10.86 -14.45
N SER A 212 -2.12 -11.07 -15.41
CA SER A 212 -2.00 -10.24 -16.61
C SER A 212 -3.16 -10.47 -17.60
N PRO A 213 -3.47 -9.54 -18.52
CA PRO A 213 -2.76 -8.29 -18.78
C PRO A 213 -3.08 -7.18 -17.77
N VAL A 214 -2.09 -6.31 -17.49
CA VAL A 214 -2.29 -5.14 -16.64
C VAL A 214 -1.84 -3.87 -17.33
N LYS A 215 -2.54 -2.77 -17.03
CA LYS A 215 -2.18 -1.41 -17.44
C LYS A 215 -1.77 -0.61 -16.21
N ILE A 216 -0.59 0.02 -16.27
CA ILE A 216 0.02 0.75 -15.17
C ILE A 216 0.24 2.20 -15.61
N ARG A 217 -0.13 3.13 -14.75
CA ARG A 217 0.06 4.57 -14.96
C ARG A 217 0.11 5.32 -13.65
N THR A 218 0.50 6.57 -13.66
CA THR A 218 0.34 7.44 -12.49
C THR A 218 -1.14 7.70 -12.21
N ALA A 219 -1.51 7.70 -10.96
CA ALA A 219 -2.85 8.10 -10.53
C ALA A 219 -2.95 9.64 -10.48
N LYS A 220 -4.16 10.16 -10.67
CA LYS A 220 -4.46 11.59 -10.39
C LYS A 220 -4.53 11.81 -8.88
N GLU A 221 -4.92 10.80 -8.16
CA GLU A 221 -5.17 10.76 -6.73
C GLU A 221 -3.84 10.82 -5.96
N LYS A 222 -3.93 11.45 -4.80
CA LYS A 222 -2.87 11.45 -3.79
C LYS A 222 -3.47 11.02 -2.47
N ILE A 223 -2.66 10.40 -1.63
CA ILE A 223 -3.04 9.99 -0.28
C ILE A 223 -2.18 10.71 0.74
N ASP A 224 -2.76 11.06 1.87
CA ASP A 224 -2.05 11.58 3.02
C ASP A 224 -1.68 10.38 3.92
N LEU A 225 -0.38 10.13 4.12
CA LEU A 225 0.13 9.03 4.95
C LEU A 225 0.79 9.58 6.20
N ILE A 226 0.54 8.93 7.35
CA ILE A 226 1.27 9.19 8.60
C ILE A 226 2.55 8.36 8.55
N VAL A 227 3.71 9.03 8.70
CA VAL A 227 5.01 8.44 8.41
C VAL A 227 6.05 8.78 9.46
N GLY A 228 7.02 7.88 9.62
CA GLY A 228 8.19 8.09 10.47
C GLY A 228 9.24 9.02 9.83
N LYS A 229 10.23 9.40 10.65
CA LYS A 229 11.37 10.21 10.19
C LYS A 229 12.26 9.43 9.21
N LYS A 230 12.38 8.11 9.39
CA LYS A 230 13.21 7.19 8.57
C LYS A 230 12.49 6.66 7.31
N ARG A 231 11.40 7.31 6.86
CA ARG A 231 10.68 6.92 5.64
C ARG A 231 11.57 6.94 4.40
N LYS A 232 11.24 6.10 3.41
CA LYS A 232 12.03 5.91 2.17
C LYS A 232 11.41 6.59 0.92
N PHE A 233 10.68 7.70 1.07
CA PHE A 233 10.11 8.50 -0.04
C PHE A 233 9.98 9.98 0.31
#